data_84eda0399a63f0e9354307dd1c1ad8f4
#
_entry.id   84eda0399a63f0e9354307dd1c1ad8f4
#
_cell.length_a   1.000
_cell.length_b   1.000
_cell.length_c   1.000
_cell.angle_alpha   90.00
_cell.angle_beta   90.00
_cell.angle_gamma   90.00
#
_symmetry.space_group_name_H-M   'P 1'
#
loop_
_entity.id
_entity.type
_entity.pdbx_description
1 polymer ?
#
loop_
_entity_poly.entity_id
_entity_poly.type
_entity_poly.pdbx_seq_one_letter_code
_entity_poly.pdbx_strand_id
1 'polypeptide(L)'
;MAAQSTSSALRQVSLDDKYALDTARAYMTGIEALVRLPMMQRQRDLAAGLDTAGFISGYRGSPLGTFDMALWQASAQLEAHQIRFEPGVNEDLAATALWGTQQAELR
;
A
#
# COMPACT_ATOMS: atom_id res chain seq x y z
N MET A 1 -18.63 23.57 20.11
CA MET A 1 -17.44 22.73 20.20
C MET A 1 -16.23 23.41 19.61
N ALA A 2 -16.02 24.65 19.99
CA ALA A 2 -14.89 25.44 19.49
C ALA A 2 -13.53 24.78 19.80
N ALA A 3 -13.41 24.13 20.95
CA ALA A 3 -12.18 23.44 21.33
C ALA A 3 -11.84 22.30 20.37
N GLN A 4 -12.85 21.62 19.85
CA GLN A 4 -12.62 20.54 18.88
C GLN A 4 -12.11 21.08 17.56
N SER A 5 -12.65 22.18 17.08
CA SER A 5 -12.16 22.83 15.86
C SER A 5 -10.71 23.25 16.02
N THR A 6 -10.35 23.84 17.16
CA THR A 6 -8.99 24.24 17.43
C THR A 6 -8.06 23.03 17.51
N SER A 7 -8.50 21.97 18.19
CA SER A 7 -7.73 20.72 18.25
C SER A 7 -7.50 20.13 16.89
N SER A 8 -8.52 20.16 16.01
CA SER A 8 -8.38 19.65 14.64
C SER A 8 -7.30 20.44 13.89
N ALA A 9 -7.26 21.76 14.04
CA ALA A 9 -6.25 22.60 13.39
C ALA A 9 -4.85 22.35 13.93
N LEU A 10 -4.76 21.94 15.20
CA LEU A 10 -3.48 21.71 15.89
C LEU A 10 -3.18 20.22 16.04
N ARG A 11 -3.81 19.38 15.27
CA ARG A 11 -3.62 17.93 15.33
C ARG A 11 -2.14 17.59 15.17
N GLN A 12 -1.65 16.71 16.03
CA GLN A 12 -0.31 16.20 15.89
C GLN A 12 -0.20 15.35 14.63
N VAL A 13 0.91 15.50 13.93
CA VAL A 13 1.18 14.77 12.70
C VAL A 13 2.37 13.87 12.96
N SER A 14 2.25 12.61 12.56
CA SER A 14 3.30 11.60 12.65
C SER A 14 3.67 11.11 11.27
N LEU A 15 4.91 10.68 11.11
CA LEU A 15 5.36 10.06 9.87
C LEU A 15 4.63 8.73 9.61
N ASP A 16 4.09 8.11 10.65
CA ASP A 16 3.32 6.88 10.51
C ASP A 16 1.93 7.11 9.92
N ASP A 17 1.45 8.35 9.91
CA ASP A 17 0.13 8.70 9.36
C ASP A 17 0.01 8.34 7.88
N LYS A 18 1.12 8.25 7.17
CA LYS A 18 1.09 7.93 5.75
C LYS A 18 0.39 6.61 5.42
N TYR A 19 0.38 5.68 6.37
CA TYR A 19 -0.28 4.38 6.18
C TYR A 19 -1.49 4.19 7.10
N ALA A 20 -1.88 5.23 7.83
CA ALA A 20 -3.08 5.23 8.64
C ALA A 20 -4.24 5.73 7.79
N LEU A 21 -5.02 4.81 7.24
CA LEU A 21 -6.03 5.14 6.23
C LEU A 21 -7.23 5.91 6.77
N ASP A 22 -7.35 6.00 8.07
CA ASP A 22 -8.42 6.76 8.73
C ASP A 22 -8.11 8.26 8.81
N THR A 23 -6.91 8.68 8.42
CA THR A 23 -6.56 10.10 8.41
C THR A 23 -6.96 10.73 7.09
N ALA A 24 -7.57 11.93 7.15
CA ALA A 24 -7.98 12.65 5.96
C ALA A 24 -6.80 13.22 5.19
N ARG A 25 -5.73 13.55 5.89
CA ARG A 25 -4.51 14.11 5.31
C ARG A 25 -3.29 13.47 5.95
N ALA A 26 -2.27 13.23 5.14
CA ALA A 26 -1.01 12.69 5.62
C ALA A 26 0.13 13.29 4.80
N TYR A 27 1.25 13.51 5.45
CA TYR A 27 2.47 13.96 4.80
C TYR A 27 3.24 12.74 4.30
N MET A 28 3.50 12.69 2.99
CA MET A 28 4.20 11.55 2.41
C MET A 28 4.86 11.92 1.09
N THR A 29 5.84 11.12 0.70
CA THR A 29 6.48 11.23 -0.62
C THR A 29 5.60 10.55 -1.67
N GLY A 30 5.94 10.78 -2.96
CA GLY A 30 5.27 10.08 -4.05
C GLY A 30 5.40 8.57 -3.97
N ILE A 31 6.59 8.07 -3.61
CA ILE A 31 6.83 6.63 -3.43
C ILE A 31 5.96 6.08 -2.30
N GLU A 32 5.87 6.79 -1.19
CA GLU A 32 5.02 6.37 -0.07
C GLU A 32 3.54 6.37 -0.46
N ALA A 33 3.12 7.30 -1.31
CA ALA A 33 1.77 7.31 -1.85
C ALA A 33 1.49 6.06 -2.70
N LEU A 34 2.48 5.58 -3.46
CA LEU A 34 2.36 4.34 -4.22
C LEU A 34 2.23 3.12 -3.32
N VAL A 35 2.89 3.12 -2.16
CA VAL A 35 2.74 2.05 -1.16
C VAL A 35 1.34 2.09 -0.55
N ARG A 36 0.84 3.28 -0.26
CA ARG A 36 -0.49 3.47 0.34
C ARG A 36 -1.63 3.06 -0.61
N LEU A 37 -1.45 3.21 -1.90
CA LEU A 37 -2.50 3.01 -2.90
C LEU A 37 -3.17 1.63 -2.80
N PRO A 38 -2.44 0.50 -2.79
CA PRO A 38 -3.09 -0.81 -2.68
C PRO A 38 -3.78 -1.02 -1.33
N MET A 39 -3.31 -0.37 -0.27
CA MET A 39 -4.00 -0.41 1.03
C MET A 39 -5.36 0.27 0.94
N MET A 40 -5.42 1.42 0.26
CA MET A 40 -6.68 2.13 0.04
C MET A 40 -7.63 1.32 -0.83
N GLN A 41 -7.11 0.61 -1.83
CA GLN A 41 -7.93 -0.26 -2.66
C GLN A 41 -8.53 -1.38 -1.83
N ARG A 42 -7.75 -2.00 -0.96
CA ARG A 42 -8.23 -3.02 -0.04
C ARG A 42 -9.36 -2.47 0.85
N GLN A 43 -9.19 -1.27 1.36
CA GLN A 43 -10.21 -0.62 2.20
C GLN A 43 -11.51 -0.41 1.42
N ARG A 44 -11.42 0.04 0.17
CA ARG A 44 -12.59 0.22 -0.69
C ARG A 44 -13.27 -1.10 -1.00
N ASP A 45 -12.49 -2.14 -1.24
CA ASP A 45 -13.03 -3.47 -1.52
C ASP A 45 -13.80 -3.99 -0.32
N LEU A 46 -13.24 -3.87 0.89
CA LEU A 46 -13.94 -4.27 2.12
C LEU A 46 -15.24 -3.50 2.30
N ALA A 47 -15.24 -2.20 2.03
CA ALA A 47 -16.46 -1.39 2.12
C ALA A 47 -17.52 -1.84 1.11
N ALA A 48 -17.10 -2.42 -0.01
CA ALA A 48 -18.00 -2.96 -1.02
C ALA A 48 -18.38 -4.43 -0.75
N GLY A 49 -17.94 -5.00 0.37
CA GLY A 49 -18.24 -6.38 0.73
C GLY A 49 -17.33 -7.41 0.08
N LEU A 50 -16.19 -6.98 -0.45
CA LEU A 50 -15.25 -7.85 -1.13
C LEU A 50 -14.03 -8.10 -0.25
N ASP A 51 -13.70 -9.35 0.01
CA ASP A 51 -12.51 -9.72 0.77
C ASP A 51 -11.38 -10.04 -0.19
N THR A 52 -10.66 -9.02 -0.59
CA THR A 52 -9.59 -9.13 -1.58
C THR A 52 -8.22 -9.17 -0.92
N ALA A 53 -7.23 -9.61 -1.68
CA ALA A 53 -5.83 -9.56 -1.31
C ALA A 53 -5.04 -8.91 -2.42
N GLY A 54 -3.87 -8.40 -2.10
CA GLY A 54 -3.01 -7.76 -3.09
C GLY A 54 -1.70 -8.51 -3.26
N PHE A 55 -1.11 -8.38 -4.43
CA PHE A 55 0.19 -8.95 -4.73
C PHE A 55 1.00 -7.89 -5.48
N ILE A 56 2.19 -7.61 -4.97
CA ILE A 56 3.09 -6.64 -5.57
C ILE A 56 4.39 -7.35 -5.90
N SER A 57 4.87 -7.18 -7.11
CA SER A 57 6.17 -7.69 -7.51
C SER A 57 6.88 -6.64 -8.35
N GLY A 58 8.19 -6.62 -8.27
CA GLY A 58 8.99 -5.68 -9.03
C GLY A 58 10.45 -6.05 -8.97
N TYR A 59 11.24 -5.37 -9.76
CA TYR A 59 12.66 -5.63 -9.88
C TYR A 59 13.45 -4.47 -9.26
N ARG A 60 14.33 -4.79 -8.32
CA ARG A 60 15.10 -3.80 -7.58
C ARG A 60 15.93 -2.88 -8.49
N GLY A 61 16.42 -3.38 -9.62
CA GLY A 61 17.21 -2.61 -10.55
C GLY A 61 16.43 -1.65 -11.44
N SER A 62 15.11 -1.59 -11.32
CA SER A 62 14.29 -0.69 -12.11
C SER A 62 14.44 0.76 -11.65
N PRO A 63 13.99 1.74 -12.47
CA PRO A 63 14.00 3.15 -12.06
C PRO A 63 13.23 3.43 -10.77
N LEU A 64 12.30 2.56 -10.38
CA LEU A 64 11.55 2.68 -9.13
C LEU A 64 12.16 1.81 -8.01
N GLY A 65 13.47 1.65 -7.99
CA GLY A 65 14.15 0.82 -6.98
C GLY A 65 13.87 1.23 -5.54
N THR A 66 13.63 2.53 -5.28
CA THR A 66 13.29 3.00 -3.93
C THR A 66 11.91 2.54 -3.50
N PHE A 67 11.03 2.19 -4.42
CA PHE A 67 9.74 1.62 -4.11
C PHE A 67 9.88 0.27 -3.39
N ASP A 68 10.84 -0.54 -3.82
CA ASP A 68 11.17 -1.82 -3.19
C ASP A 68 11.50 -1.63 -1.71
N MET A 69 12.37 -0.67 -1.40
CA MET A 69 12.73 -0.37 -0.01
C MET A 69 11.53 0.11 0.80
N ALA A 70 10.70 0.97 0.21
CA ALA A 70 9.51 1.49 0.89
C ALA A 70 8.53 0.38 1.21
N LEU A 71 8.36 -0.60 0.32
CA LEU A 71 7.51 -1.77 0.55
C LEU A 71 8.05 -2.62 1.71
N TRP A 72 9.35 -2.84 1.77
CA TRP A 72 9.96 -3.58 2.87
C TRP A 72 9.76 -2.86 4.20
N GLN A 73 9.92 -1.54 4.22
CA GLN A 73 9.73 -0.75 5.44
C GLN A 73 8.26 -0.75 5.90
N ALA A 74 7.34 -0.92 4.98
CA ALA A 74 5.90 -0.94 5.27
C ALA A 74 5.35 -2.36 5.45
N SER A 75 6.22 -3.36 5.62
CA SER A 75 5.80 -4.77 5.62
C SER A 75 4.67 -5.08 6.61
N ALA A 76 4.71 -4.51 7.81
CA ALA A 76 3.66 -4.74 8.79
C ALA A 76 2.31 -4.21 8.34
N GLN A 77 2.29 -3.02 7.73
CA GLN A 77 1.08 -2.41 7.22
C GLN A 77 0.54 -3.15 6.01
N LEU A 78 1.43 -3.62 5.13
CA LEU A 78 1.03 -4.43 3.98
C LEU A 78 0.39 -5.73 4.42
N GLU A 79 1.00 -6.42 5.38
CA GLU A 79 0.46 -7.66 5.92
C GLU A 79 -0.92 -7.45 6.54
N ALA A 80 -1.10 -6.36 7.28
CA ALA A 80 -2.38 -6.02 7.89
C ALA A 80 -3.48 -5.80 6.84
N HIS A 81 -3.12 -5.45 5.61
CA HIS A 81 -4.06 -5.23 4.51
C HIS A 81 -4.10 -6.40 3.52
N GLN A 82 -3.56 -7.55 3.90
CA GLN A 82 -3.50 -8.75 3.06
C GLN A 82 -2.80 -8.49 1.72
N ILE A 83 -1.73 -7.72 1.77
CA ILE A 83 -0.92 -7.41 0.59
C ILE A 83 0.42 -8.10 0.74
N ARG A 84 0.78 -8.91 -0.25
CA ARG A 84 2.03 -9.64 -0.29
C ARG A 84 2.98 -8.97 -1.27
N PHE A 85 4.20 -8.70 -0.82
CA PHE A 85 5.26 -8.20 -1.67
C PHE A 85 6.29 -9.30 -1.90
N GLU A 86 6.46 -9.69 -3.15
CA GLU A 86 7.46 -10.68 -3.57
C GLU A 86 8.34 -10.05 -4.63
N PRO A 87 9.60 -9.70 -4.32
CA PRO A 87 10.50 -9.14 -5.33
C PRO A 87 10.77 -10.15 -6.42
N GLY A 88 10.81 -9.67 -7.67
CA GLY A 88 11.13 -10.49 -8.82
C GLY A 88 12.62 -10.49 -9.12
N VAL A 89 13.08 -11.51 -9.83
CA VAL A 89 14.45 -11.59 -10.30
C VAL A 89 14.69 -10.60 -11.44
N ASN A 90 13.66 -10.39 -12.27
CA ASN A 90 13.67 -9.39 -13.34
C ASN A 90 12.21 -9.01 -13.64
N GLU A 91 12.03 -8.04 -14.53
CA GLU A 91 10.69 -7.52 -14.86
C GLU A 91 9.80 -8.60 -15.48
N ASP A 92 10.34 -9.45 -16.35
CA ASP A 92 9.57 -10.51 -17.02
C ASP A 92 8.98 -11.48 -16.01
N LEU A 93 9.80 -11.92 -15.05
CA LEU A 93 9.35 -12.85 -14.02
C LEU A 93 8.38 -12.20 -13.05
N ALA A 94 8.57 -10.92 -12.73
CA ALA A 94 7.63 -10.19 -11.91
C ALA A 94 6.26 -10.08 -12.59
N ALA A 95 6.24 -9.75 -13.87
CA ALA A 95 5.00 -9.66 -14.65
C ALA A 95 4.31 -11.01 -14.73
N THR A 96 5.08 -12.08 -14.92
CA THR A 96 4.54 -13.44 -15.00
C THR A 96 3.91 -13.84 -13.65
N ALA A 97 4.54 -13.50 -12.54
CA ALA A 97 3.98 -13.77 -11.21
C ALA A 97 2.65 -13.06 -11.02
N LEU A 98 2.57 -11.79 -11.44
CA LEU A 98 1.32 -11.03 -11.36
C LEU A 98 0.23 -11.68 -12.21
N TRP A 99 0.57 -12.07 -13.43
CA TRP A 99 -0.39 -12.77 -14.30
C TRP A 99 -0.89 -14.04 -13.63
N GLY A 100 0.02 -14.79 -12.99
CA GLY A 100 -0.35 -16.02 -12.29
C GLY A 100 -1.38 -15.80 -11.18
N THR A 101 -1.29 -14.69 -10.45
CA THR A 101 -2.27 -14.40 -9.38
C THR A 101 -3.67 -14.21 -9.93
N GLN A 102 -3.81 -13.81 -11.20
CA GLN A 102 -5.10 -13.57 -11.82
C GLN A 102 -5.69 -14.84 -12.43
N GLN A 103 -4.96 -15.95 -12.37
CA GLN A 103 -5.39 -17.23 -12.93
C GLN A 103 -5.96 -18.18 -11.89
N ALA A 104 -6.00 -17.78 -10.63
CA ALA A 104 -6.32 -18.68 -9.53
C ALA A 104 -7.72 -19.31 -9.64
N GLU A 105 -8.67 -18.64 -10.26
CA GLU A 105 -10.04 -19.12 -10.41
C GLU A 105 -10.35 -19.70 -11.78
N LEU A 106 -9.35 -19.83 -12.64
CA LEU A 106 -9.54 -20.30 -14.02
C LEU A 106 -9.30 -21.80 -14.19
N ARG A 107 -9.51 -22.56 -13.17
CA ARG A 107 -9.33 -24.01 -13.23
C ARG A 107 -10.60 -24.72 -13.57
#